data_c7a70b38724dde4b42c895b67a2095fc
#
_entry.id   c7a70b38724dde4b42c895b67a2095fc
#
_cell.length_a   1.000
_cell.length_b   1.000
_cell.length_c   1.000
_cell.angle_alpha   90.00
_cell.angle_beta   90.00
_cell.angle_gamma   90.00
#
_symmetry.space_group_name_H-M   'P 1'
#
loop_
_entity.id
_entity.type
_entity.pdbx_description
1 polymer ?
#
loop_
_entity_poly.entity_id
_entity_poly.type
_entity_poly.pdbx_seq_one_letter_code
_entity_poly.pdbx_strand_id
1 'polypeptide(L)' 'MYTIGQVSEMFGLPISTLRYYDKQGLFPEMERVSGIRKFSDTELEALRVIECLKKSGLEIKDIKQFMDW' A
#
# COMPACT_ATOMS: atom_id res chain seq x y z
N MET A 1 -14.21 2.90 -3.43
CA MET A 1 -13.22 2.29 -2.53
C MET A 1 -13.08 0.80 -2.79
N TYR A 2 -11.92 0.26 -2.48
CA TYR A 2 -11.59 -1.13 -2.77
C TYR A 2 -11.23 -1.86 -1.49
N THR A 3 -11.56 -3.15 -1.43
CA THR A 3 -11.15 -4.00 -0.32
C THR A 3 -9.70 -4.46 -0.54
N ILE A 4 -9.05 -4.95 0.52
CA ILE A 4 -7.69 -5.48 0.41
C ILE A 4 -7.64 -6.66 -0.57
N GLY A 5 -8.69 -7.49 -0.61
CA GLY A 5 -8.76 -8.60 -1.55
C GLY A 5 -8.83 -8.14 -3.00
N GLN A 6 -9.62 -7.09 -3.26
CA GLN A 6 -9.70 -6.51 -4.60
C GLN A 6 -8.35 -5.93 -5.04
N VAL A 7 -7.70 -5.19 -4.16
CA VAL A 7 -6.39 -4.59 -4.46
C VAL A 7 -5.34 -5.67 -4.67
N SER A 8 -5.38 -6.74 -3.89
CA SER A 8 -4.50 -7.90 -4.08
C SER A 8 -4.61 -8.46 -5.50
N GLU A 9 -5.82 -8.62 -5.99
CA GLU A 9 -6.04 -9.11 -7.36
C GLU A 9 -5.60 -8.09 -8.41
N MET A 10 -5.92 -6.82 -8.21
CA MET A 10 -5.59 -5.76 -9.16
C MET A 10 -4.09 -5.63 -9.38
N PHE A 11 -3.30 -5.80 -8.33
CA PHE A 11 -1.85 -5.60 -8.38
C PHE A 11 -1.05 -6.91 -8.42
N GLY A 12 -1.72 -8.05 -8.31
CA GLY A 12 -1.04 -9.34 -8.28
C GLY A 12 -0.16 -9.52 -7.05
N LEU A 13 -0.54 -8.93 -5.92
CA LEU A 13 0.21 -8.97 -4.68
C LEU A 13 -0.53 -9.79 -3.63
N PRO A 14 0.18 -10.60 -2.82
CA PRO A 14 -0.45 -11.29 -1.69
C PRO A 14 -1.05 -10.29 -0.70
N ILE A 15 -2.15 -10.68 -0.06
CA ILE A 15 -2.77 -9.85 0.98
C ILE A 15 -1.78 -9.58 2.12
N SER A 16 -0.96 -10.55 2.47
CA SER A 16 0.06 -10.39 3.50
C SER A 16 1.05 -9.27 3.18
N THR A 17 1.38 -9.09 1.91
CA THR A 17 2.26 -8.01 1.46
C THR A 17 1.59 -6.65 1.68
N LEU A 18 0.31 -6.54 1.35
CA LEU A 18 -0.44 -5.30 1.54
C LEU A 18 -0.57 -4.96 3.03
N ARG A 19 -0.80 -5.94 3.87
CA ARG A 19 -0.83 -5.75 5.33
C ARG A 19 0.52 -5.30 5.86
N TYR A 20 1.60 -5.86 5.32
CA TYR A 20 2.95 -5.46 5.69
C TYR A 20 3.20 -4.00 5.35
N TYR A 21 2.81 -3.56 4.17
CA TYR A 21 2.96 -2.17 3.76
C TYR A 21 2.18 -1.22 4.68
N ASP A 22 0.96 -1.60 5.04
CA ASP A 22 0.15 -0.81 5.97
C ASP A 22 0.85 -0.73 7.34
N LYS A 23 1.38 -1.85 7.82
CA LYS A 23 2.09 -1.91 9.10
C LYS A 23 3.33 -1.02 9.08
N GLN A 24 4.00 -0.91 7.94
CA GLN A 24 5.17 -0.06 7.80
C GLN A 24 4.82 1.43 7.67
N GLY A 25 3.54 1.77 7.65
CA GLY A 25 3.10 3.14 7.59
C GLY A 25 3.09 3.76 6.21
N LEU A 26 3.01 2.93 5.17
CA LEU A 26 3.00 3.42 3.79
C LEU A 26 1.63 3.94 3.35
N PHE A 27 0.59 3.69 4.14
CA PHE A 27 -0.76 4.17 3.87
C PHE A 27 -1.28 4.94 5.08
N PRO A 28 -0.72 6.14 5.38
CA PRO A 28 -1.07 6.85 6.61
C PRO A 28 -2.52 7.30 6.68
N GLU A 29 -3.17 7.50 5.55
CA GLU A 29 -4.54 7.98 5.50
C GLU A 29 -5.56 6.89 5.19
N MET A 30 -5.16 5.62 5.29
CA MET A 30 -6.07 4.52 5.00
C MET A 30 -7.22 4.49 5.99
N GLU A 31 -8.44 4.46 5.47
CA GLU A 31 -9.64 4.32 6.28
C GLU A 31 -9.88 2.87 6.66
N ARG A 32 -10.43 2.67 7.85
CA ARG A 32 -10.89 1.37 8.31
C ARG A 32 -12.35 1.50 8.72
N VAL A 33 -13.21 0.73 8.06
CA VAL A 33 -14.62 0.71 8.37
C VAL A 33 -14.93 -0.62 9.05
N SER A 34 -15.35 -0.57 10.32
CA SER A 34 -15.58 -1.78 11.14
C SER A 34 -14.36 -2.71 11.15
N GLY A 35 -13.15 -2.15 11.22
CA GLY A 35 -11.90 -2.91 11.22
C GLY A 35 -11.46 -3.38 9.84
N ILE A 36 -12.24 -3.13 8.79
CA ILE A 36 -11.89 -3.55 7.43
C ILE A 36 -11.16 -2.41 6.73
N ARG A 37 -10.00 -2.72 6.13
CA ARG A 37 -9.21 -1.74 5.38
C ARG A 37 -9.91 -1.37 4.09
N LYS A 38 -10.02 -0.07 3.83
CA LYS A 38 -10.59 0.46 2.59
C LYS A 38 -9.53 1.25 1.84
N PHE A 39 -9.25 0.82 0.62
CA PHE A 39 -8.28 1.48 -0.24
C PHE A 39 -9.00 2.48 -1.13
N SER A 40 -8.66 3.76 -0.99
CA SER A 40 -9.13 4.81 -1.90
C SER A 40 -8.17 4.96 -3.07
N ASP A 41 -8.50 5.84 -4.01
CA ASP A 41 -7.61 6.12 -5.13
C ASP A 41 -6.25 6.61 -4.64
N THR A 42 -6.21 7.34 -3.52
CA THR A 42 -4.96 7.80 -2.92
C THR A 42 -4.05 6.63 -2.56
N GLU A 43 -4.59 5.59 -1.92
CA GLU A 43 -3.82 4.41 -1.57
C GLU A 43 -3.39 3.62 -2.80
N LEU A 44 -4.22 3.57 -3.84
CA LEU A 44 -3.83 2.90 -5.09
C LEU A 44 -2.68 3.63 -5.76
N GLU A 45 -2.69 4.95 -5.77
CA GLU A 45 -1.59 5.76 -6.29
C GLU A 45 -0.30 5.50 -5.49
N ALA A 46 -0.41 5.50 -4.16
CA ALA A 46 0.72 5.22 -3.30
C ALA A 46 1.28 3.83 -3.60
N LEU A 47 0.41 2.84 -3.79
CA LEU A 47 0.84 1.47 -4.08
C LEU A 47 1.58 1.38 -5.42
N ARG A 48 1.12 2.12 -6.43
CA ARG A 48 1.82 2.17 -7.72
C ARG A 48 3.22 2.73 -7.55
N VAL A 49 3.38 3.79 -6.78
CA VAL A 49 4.69 4.38 -6.49
C VAL A 49 5.57 3.40 -5.74
N ILE A 50 5.02 2.72 -4.74
CA ILE A 50 5.75 1.71 -3.96
C ILE A 50 6.30 0.62 -4.88
N GLU A 51 5.46 0.07 -5.75
CA GLU A 51 5.87 -1.01 -6.65
C GLU A 51 6.91 -0.52 -7.66
N CYS A 52 6.77 0.70 -8.15
CA CYS A 52 7.75 1.30 -9.06
C CYS A 52 9.12 1.43 -8.38
N LEU A 53 9.14 1.95 -7.15
CA LEU A 53 10.39 2.15 -6.41
C LEU A 53 11.03 0.83 -6.03
N LYS A 54 10.24 -0.19 -5.71
CA LYS A 54 10.76 -1.53 -5.44
C LYS A 54 11.47 -2.12 -6.65
N LYS A 55 10.90 -1.91 -7.84
CA LYS A 55 11.53 -2.38 -9.08
C LYS A 55 12.87 -1.69 -9.33
N SER A 56 13.06 -0.49 -8.79
CA SER A 56 14.32 0.24 -8.87
C SER A 56 15.34 -0.22 -7.83
N GLY A 57 14.99 -1.20 -7.00
CA GLY A 57 15.90 -1.77 -6.01
C GLY A 57 15.85 -1.13 -4.64
N LEU A 58 14.89 -0.26 -4.38
CA LEU A 58 14.76 0.38 -3.08
C LEU A 58 14.10 -0.55 -2.06
N GLU A 59 14.57 -0.48 -0.83
CA GLU A 59 13.95 -1.21 0.28
C GLU A 59 12.75 -0.44 0.83
N ILE A 60 11.89 -1.13 1.57
CA ILE A 60 10.66 -0.53 2.12
C ILE A 60 10.98 0.69 3.01
N LYS A 61 12.02 0.62 3.82
CA LYS A 61 12.41 1.75 4.67
C LYS A 61 12.79 2.98 3.85
N ASP A 62 13.44 2.78 2.72
CA ASP A 62 13.84 3.86 1.81
C ASP A 62 12.63 4.45 1.12
N ILE A 63 11.71 3.58 0.70
CA ILE A 63 10.45 4.00 0.07
C ILE A 63 9.63 4.84 1.06
N LYS A 64 9.57 4.41 2.32
CA LYS A 64 8.84 5.16 3.34
C LYS A 64 9.42 6.55 3.53
N GLN A 65 10.75 6.70 3.55
CA GLN A 65 11.40 8.00 3.65
C GLN A 65 11.07 8.89 2.44
N PHE A 66 11.08 8.30 1.25
CA PHE A 66 10.72 9.02 0.03
C PHE A 66 9.26 9.49 0.05
N MET A 67 8.38 8.67 0.62
CA MET A 67 6.94 8.94 0.69
C MET A 67 6.51 9.58 2.00
N ASP A 68 7.44 10.04 2.82
CA ASP A 68 7.14 10.65 4.11
C ASP A 68 6.60 12.07 3.87
N TRP A 69 5.29 12.19 3.88
CA TRP A 69 4.58 13.45 3.71
C TRP A 69 3.64 13.78 4.86
#